data_0f8d8c4cd9391a446df003f42b637b51
#
_entry.id   0f8d8c4cd9391a446df003f42b637b51
#
_cell.length_a   1.000
_cell.length_b   1.000
_cell.length_c   1.000
_cell.angle_alpha   90.00
_cell.angle_beta   90.00
_cell.angle_gamma   90.00
#
_symmetry.space_group_name_H-M   'P 1'
#
loop_
_entity.id
_entity.type
_entity.pdbx_description
1 polymer ?
#
loop_
_entity_poly.entity_id
_entity_poly.type
_entity_poly.pdbx_seq_one_letter_code
_entity_poly.pdbx_strand_id
1 'polypeptide(L)'
;MERGKKDFKYIEKVAVSWAEEGITTPKQAQKFSTRYDRSVYSIMNSLGRSTSPTAKELEFINRWTRDYGFSTDIILEACERSSLATDKHRFEYAEGILNSWRQANVRHKADIQQMDDSFQKKKTAKPASSGSSNRFTQFTQNSYDFAALEKEILSN
;
A
#
# COMPACT_ATOMS: atom_id res chain seq x y z
N MET A 1 -37.33 -7.40 -15.75
CA MET A 1 -36.58 -8.57 -15.27
C MET A 1 -35.18 -8.67 -15.90
N GLU A 2 -34.44 -7.58 -15.81
CA GLU A 2 -33.06 -7.52 -16.32
C GLU A 2 -31.99 -8.10 -15.37
N ARG A 3 -32.39 -8.50 -14.17
CA ARG A 3 -31.47 -9.03 -13.16
C ARG A 3 -30.81 -10.36 -13.56
N GLY A 4 -31.46 -11.18 -14.37
CA GLY A 4 -30.96 -12.50 -14.74
C GLY A 4 -29.74 -12.51 -15.68
N LYS A 5 -29.60 -11.53 -16.55
CA LYS A 5 -28.49 -11.47 -17.51
C LYS A 5 -27.18 -10.94 -16.93
N LYS A 6 -27.25 -10.07 -15.96
CA LYS A 6 -26.07 -9.57 -15.25
C LYS A 6 -25.51 -10.60 -14.28
N ASP A 7 -26.38 -11.37 -13.66
CA ASP A 7 -26.01 -12.42 -12.72
C ASP A 7 -25.28 -13.58 -13.40
N PHE A 8 -25.61 -13.90 -14.64
CA PHE A 8 -24.99 -15.01 -15.38
C PHE A 8 -23.51 -14.72 -15.71
N LYS A 9 -23.20 -13.54 -16.20
CA LYS A 9 -21.81 -13.13 -16.45
C LYS A 9 -20.98 -12.97 -15.16
N TYR A 10 -21.62 -12.56 -14.10
CA TYR A 10 -21.02 -12.49 -12.78
C TYR A 10 -20.69 -13.89 -12.24
N ILE A 11 -21.64 -14.80 -12.30
CA ILE A 11 -21.46 -16.20 -11.88
C ILE A 11 -20.35 -16.89 -12.70
N GLU A 12 -20.30 -16.64 -14.00
CA GLU A 12 -19.27 -17.18 -14.88
C GLU A 12 -17.88 -16.70 -14.49
N LYS A 13 -17.71 -15.40 -14.25
CA LYS A 13 -16.44 -14.82 -13.77
C LYS A 13 -16.03 -15.36 -12.41
N VAL A 14 -16.98 -15.50 -11.51
CA VAL A 14 -16.76 -16.08 -10.18
C VAL A 14 -16.34 -17.54 -10.28
N ALA A 15 -17.01 -18.32 -11.13
CA ALA A 15 -16.66 -19.72 -11.35
C ALA A 15 -15.26 -19.91 -11.94
N VAL A 16 -14.87 -19.07 -12.89
CA VAL A 16 -13.51 -19.06 -13.47
C VAL A 16 -12.49 -18.70 -12.41
N SER A 17 -12.74 -17.67 -11.62
CA SER A 17 -11.88 -17.28 -10.52
C SER A 17 -11.71 -18.37 -9.47
N TRP A 18 -12.77 -19.09 -9.15
CA TRP A 18 -12.70 -20.23 -8.24
C TRP A 18 -11.90 -21.40 -8.80
N ALA A 19 -12.01 -21.65 -10.10
CA ALA A 19 -11.23 -22.69 -10.77
C ALA A 19 -9.73 -22.34 -10.77
N GLU A 20 -9.38 -21.10 -10.98
CA GLU A 20 -7.98 -20.60 -10.92
C GLU A 20 -7.38 -20.70 -9.52
N GLU A 21 -8.19 -20.47 -8.48
CA GLU A 21 -7.76 -20.52 -7.07
C GLU A 21 -7.86 -21.93 -6.46
N GLY A 22 -8.28 -22.93 -7.24
CA GLY A 22 -8.41 -24.31 -6.77
C GLY A 22 -9.50 -24.53 -5.73
N ILE A 23 -10.55 -23.72 -5.74
CA ILE A 23 -11.66 -23.79 -4.80
C ILE A 23 -12.62 -24.88 -5.29
N THR A 24 -12.69 -25.97 -4.54
CA THR A 24 -13.51 -27.14 -4.90
C THR A 24 -14.77 -27.27 -4.05
N THR A 25 -14.85 -26.59 -2.92
CA THR A 25 -16.00 -26.72 -2.00
C THR A 25 -16.76 -25.40 -1.87
N PRO A 26 -18.12 -25.45 -1.72
CA PRO A 26 -18.94 -24.25 -1.52
C PRO A 26 -18.55 -23.44 -0.28
N LYS A 27 -18.10 -24.10 0.77
CA LYS A 27 -17.62 -23.43 1.99
C LYS A 27 -16.35 -22.62 1.79
N GLN A 28 -15.43 -23.15 0.98
CA GLN A 28 -14.23 -22.43 0.59
C GLN A 28 -14.57 -21.23 -0.31
N ALA A 29 -15.49 -21.43 -1.26
CA ALA A 29 -16.01 -20.39 -2.13
C ALA A 29 -16.68 -19.27 -1.34
N GLN A 30 -17.48 -19.60 -0.35
CA GLN A 30 -18.16 -18.62 0.50
C GLN A 30 -17.18 -17.83 1.38
N LYS A 31 -16.18 -18.48 1.94
CA LYS A 31 -15.10 -17.80 2.69
C LYS A 31 -14.27 -16.90 1.78
N PHE A 32 -14.00 -17.36 0.58
CA PHE A 32 -13.24 -16.60 -0.41
C PHE A 32 -14.02 -15.37 -0.88
N SER A 33 -15.27 -15.56 -1.25
CA SER A 33 -16.17 -14.50 -1.70
C SER A 33 -16.38 -13.41 -0.64
N THR A 34 -16.67 -13.81 0.61
CA THR A 34 -16.93 -12.87 1.70
C THR A 34 -15.68 -12.08 2.10
N ARG A 35 -14.53 -12.73 2.08
CA ARG A 35 -13.25 -12.10 2.39
C ARG A 35 -12.74 -11.21 1.26
N TYR A 36 -13.09 -11.60 0.04
CA TYR A 36 -12.68 -10.93 -1.18
C TYR A 36 -13.47 -9.63 -1.39
N ASP A 37 -14.79 -9.71 -1.26
CA ASP A 37 -15.63 -8.56 -1.58
C ASP A 37 -15.47 -7.38 -0.62
N ARG A 38 -15.45 -7.64 0.67
CA ARG A 38 -15.46 -6.57 1.68
C ARG A 38 -14.12 -5.90 1.90
N SER A 39 -13.10 -6.71 2.13
CA SER A 39 -11.74 -6.19 2.41
C SER A 39 -11.11 -5.57 1.18
N VAL A 40 -11.25 -6.24 0.05
CA VAL A 40 -10.70 -5.79 -1.23
C VAL A 40 -11.31 -4.48 -1.67
N TYR A 41 -12.64 -4.35 -1.62
CA TYR A 41 -13.31 -3.10 -1.96
C TYR A 41 -12.96 -1.95 -1.02
N SER A 42 -12.86 -2.23 0.27
CA SER A 42 -12.44 -1.22 1.24
C SER A 42 -11.02 -0.71 0.95
N ILE A 43 -10.11 -1.62 0.63
CA ILE A 43 -8.73 -1.27 0.27
C ILE A 43 -8.70 -0.49 -1.05
N MET A 44 -9.44 -0.94 -2.05
CA MET A 44 -9.53 -0.24 -3.34
C MET A 44 -10.08 1.17 -3.18
N ASN A 45 -11.14 1.33 -2.41
CA ASN A 45 -11.74 2.65 -2.12
C ASN A 45 -10.77 3.57 -1.39
N SER A 46 -10.04 3.08 -0.41
CA SER A 46 -9.04 3.89 0.30
C SER A 46 -7.89 4.33 -0.60
N LEU A 47 -7.59 3.56 -1.64
CA LEU A 47 -6.64 3.93 -2.68
C LEU A 47 -7.25 4.83 -3.78
N GLY A 48 -8.52 5.23 -3.62
CA GLY A 48 -9.22 6.08 -4.57
C GLY A 48 -9.63 5.35 -5.85
N ARG A 49 -9.74 4.04 -5.80
CA ARG A 49 -10.17 3.20 -6.92
C ARG A 49 -11.57 2.65 -6.67
N SER A 50 -12.51 3.04 -7.52
CA SER A 50 -13.90 2.54 -7.47
C SER A 50 -14.16 1.39 -8.45
N THR A 51 -13.17 1.01 -9.24
CA THR A 51 -13.28 -0.07 -10.22
C THR A 51 -12.91 -1.43 -9.63
N SER A 52 -13.31 -2.48 -10.32
CA SER A 52 -12.88 -3.84 -9.96
C SER A 52 -11.36 -3.95 -9.99
N PRO A 53 -10.76 -4.65 -9.02
CA PRO A 53 -9.32 -4.77 -8.95
C PRO A 53 -8.75 -5.57 -10.13
N THR A 54 -7.62 -5.14 -10.63
CA THR A 54 -6.84 -5.89 -11.62
C THR A 54 -6.08 -7.05 -10.95
N ALA A 55 -5.59 -7.98 -11.75
CA ALA A 55 -4.81 -9.11 -11.25
C ALA A 55 -3.59 -8.66 -10.42
N LYS A 56 -2.89 -7.64 -10.86
CA LYS A 56 -1.74 -7.07 -10.13
C LYS A 56 -2.15 -6.43 -8.80
N GLU A 57 -3.26 -5.70 -8.80
CA GLU A 57 -3.78 -5.08 -7.58
C GLU A 57 -4.19 -6.15 -6.55
N LEU A 58 -4.77 -7.25 -7.02
CA LEU A 58 -5.08 -8.39 -6.18
C LEU A 58 -3.84 -9.08 -5.61
N GLU A 59 -2.78 -9.18 -6.38
CA GLU A 59 -1.50 -9.71 -5.89
C GLU A 59 -0.96 -8.89 -4.71
N PHE A 60 -1.00 -7.57 -4.80
CA PHE A 60 -0.62 -6.69 -3.69
C PHE A 60 -1.50 -6.92 -2.46
N ILE A 61 -2.81 -6.91 -2.64
CA ILE A 61 -3.76 -7.09 -1.53
C ILE A 61 -3.60 -8.47 -0.87
N ASN A 62 -3.44 -9.52 -1.66
CA ASN A 62 -3.21 -10.88 -1.15
C ASN A 62 -1.88 -10.98 -0.40
N ARG A 63 -0.84 -10.34 -0.89
CA ARG A 63 0.46 -10.29 -0.22
C ARG A 63 0.34 -9.61 1.15
N TRP A 64 -0.37 -8.50 1.23
CA TRP A 64 -0.56 -7.76 2.48
C TRP A 64 -1.40 -8.53 3.50
N THR A 65 -2.42 -9.22 3.04
CA THR A 65 -3.32 -9.97 3.92
C THR A 65 -2.80 -11.34 4.31
N ARG A 66 -2.14 -12.05 3.40
CA ARG A 66 -1.66 -13.43 3.61
C ARG A 66 -0.20 -13.50 4.01
N ASP A 67 0.68 -12.91 3.23
CA ASP A 67 2.13 -13.02 3.44
C ASP A 67 2.59 -12.14 4.61
N TYR A 68 2.10 -10.93 4.68
CA TYR A 68 2.41 -10.02 5.77
C TYR A 68 1.52 -10.23 7.00
N GLY A 69 0.34 -10.79 6.82
CA GLY A 69 -0.60 -11.10 7.88
C GLY A 69 -1.21 -9.87 8.57
N PHE A 70 -1.26 -8.75 7.89
CA PHE A 70 -1.86 -7.53 8.42
C PHE A 70 -3.39 -7.60 8.45
N SER A 71 -3.98 -7.01 9.47
CA SER A 71 -5.41 -6.79 9.51
C SER A 71 -5.84 -5.73 8.49
N THR A 72 -7.10 -5.78 8.08
CA THR A 72 -7.65 -4.81 7.11
C THR A 72 -7.48 -3.37 7.59
N ASP A 73 -7.61 -3.09 8.88
CA ASP A 73 -7.46 -1.76 9.47
C ASP A 73 -6.07 -1.17 9.26
N ILE A 74 -5.04 -1.98 9.42
CA ILE A 74 -3.64 -1.56 9.21
C ILE A 74 -3.40 -1.31 7.72
N ILE A 75 -3.92 -2.17 6.86
CA ILE A 75 -3.80 -2.01 5.42
C ILE A 75 -4.50 -0.73 4.95
N LEU A 76 -5.70 -0.46 5.46
CA LEU A 76 -6.43 0.78 5.16
C LEU A 76 -5.65 2.02 5.57
N GLU A 77 -5.04 2.02 6.71
CA GLU A 77 -4.20 3.13 7.19
C GLU A 77 -3.01 3.38 6.24
N ALA A 78 -2.34 2.32 5.80
CA ALA A 78 -1.25 2.44 4.82
C ALA A 78 -1.76 2.96 3.47
N CYS A 79 -2.92 2.52 3.03
CA CYS A 79 -3.55 2.96 1.79
C CYS A 79 -3.96 4.43 1.83
N GLU A 80 -4.52 4.89 2.94
CA GLU A 80 -4.86 6.31 3.14
C GLU A 80 -3.61 7.19 3.08
N ARG A 81 -2.54 6.81 3.76
CA ARG A 81 -1.26 7.51 3.72
C ARG A 81 -0.66 7.54 2.32
N SER A 82 -0.76 6.44 1.61
CA SER A 82 -0.32 6.34 0.22
C SER A 82 -1.13 7.27 -0.70
N SER A 83 -2.44 7.33 -0.54
CA SER A 83 -3.31 8.22 -1.31
C SER A 83 -2.98 9.69 -1.12
N LEU A 84 -2.60 10.07 0.09
CA LEU A 84 -2.18 11.44 0.41
C LEU A 84 -0.79 11.77 -0.13
N ALA A 85 0.07 10.78 -0.26
CA ALA A 85 1.45 10.99 -0.66
C ALA A 85 1.65 10.97 -2.17
N THR A 86 0.90 10.18 -2.90
CA THR A 86 1.07 10.01 -4.35
C THR A 86 -0.23 9.67 -5.06
N ASP A 87 -0.35 10.12 -6.31
CA ASP A 87 -1.50 9.81 -7.16
C ASP A 87 -1.28 8.61 -8.07
N LYS A 88 -0.06 8.36 -8.50
CA LYS A 88 0.24 7.39 -9.55
C LYS A 88 0.62 6.00 -9.04
N HIS A 89 1.44 5.91 -8.03
CA HIS A 89 2.03 4.66 -7.53
C HIS A 89 1.55 4.32 -6.13
N ARG A 90 0.24 4.39 -5.92
CA ARG A 90 -0.38 4.20 -4.60
C ARG A 90 -0.16 2.80 -4.02
N PHE A 91 -0.26 1.76 -4.84
CA PHE A 91 -0.03 0.37 -4.41
C PHE A 91 1.40 0.12 -3.99
N GLU A 92 2.35 0.56 -4.80
CA GLU A 92 3.78 0.42 -4.52
C GLU A 92 4.20 1.22 -3.29
N TYR A 93 3.65 2.40 -3.14
CA TYR A 93 3.89 3.24 -1.98
C TYR A 93 3.30 2.63 -0.69
N ALA A 94 2.07 2.13 -0.75
CA ALA A 94 1.44 1.40 0.35
C ALA A 94 2.22 0.14 0.71
N GLU A 95 2.73 -0.60 -0.27
CA GLU A 95 3.60 -1.75 -0.04
C GLU A 95 4.87 -1.36 0.70
N GLY A 96 5.49 -0.26 0.32
CA GLY A 96 6.66 0.28 1.03
C GLY A 96 6.38 0.58 2.49
N ILE A 97 5.24 1.23 2.78
CA ILE A 97 4.79 1.51 4.14
C ILE A 97 4.57 0.21 4.92
N LEU A 98 3.82 -0.73 4.35
CA LEU A 98 3.51 -2.01 5.00
C LEU A 98 4.76 -2.86 5.24
N ASN A 99 5.70 -2.85 4.32
CA ASN A 99 6.96 -3.54 4.49
C ASN A 99 7.78 -2.93 5.64
N SER A 100 7.82 -1.61 5.73
CA SER A 100 8.44 -0.89 6.86
C SER A 100 7.79 -1.26 8.19
N TRP A 101 6.47 -1.30 8.23
CA TRP A 101 5.74 -1.71 9.42
C TRP A 101 5.95 -3.18 9.78
N ARG A 102 6.08 -4.04 8.78
CA ARG A 102 6.42 -5.44 8.99
C ARG A 102 7.81 -5.59 9.66
N GLN A 103 8.79 -4.87 9.20
CA GLN A 103 10.13 -4.86 9.79
C GLN A 103 10.14 -4.34 11.22
N ALA A 104 9.25 -3.40 11.52
CA ALA A 104 9.07 -2.84 12.86
C ALA A 104 8.15 -3.68 13.78
N ASN A 105 7.66 -4.82 13.30
CA ASN A 105 6.72 -5.70 14.02
C ASN A 105 5.41 -5.01 14.44
N VAL A 106 4.93 -4.10 13.63
CA VAL A 106 3.63 -3.45 13.84
C VAL A 106 2.51 -4.47 13.64
N ARG A 107 1.65 -4.63 14.63
CA ARG A 107 0.49 -5.52 14.59
C ARG A 107 -0.83 -4.81 14.85
N HIS A 108 -0.80 -3.67 15.50
CA HIS A 108 -1.97 -2.90 15.88
C HIS A 108 -1.81 -1.43 15.48
N LYS A 109 -2.93 -0.73 15.35
CA LYS A 109 -2.92 0.72 15.08
C LYS A 109 -2.16 1.52 16.15
N ALA A 110 -2.18 1.08 17.39
CA ALA A 110 -1.41 1.69 18.47
C ALA A 110 0.09 1.68 18.20
N ASP A 111 0.60 0.61 17.62
CA ASP A 111 2.01 0.48 17.25
C ASP A 111 2.41 1.48 16.17
N ILE A 112 1.51 1.75 15.22
CA ILE A 112 1.71 2.76 14.17
C ILE A 112 1.87 4.14 14.80
N GLN A 113 1.03 4.47 15.77
CA GLN A 113 1.07 5.75 16.46
C GLN A 113 2.36 5.92 17.26
N GLN A 114 2.81 4.86 17.92
CA GLN A 114 4.11 4.85 18.61
C GLN A 114 5.29 5.04 17.65
N MET A 115 5.22 4.43 16.48
CA MET A 115 6.23 4.64 15.45
C MET A 115 6.24 6.10 14.96
N ASP A 116 5.10 6.66 14.65
CA ASP A 116 4.98 8.04 14.20
C ASP A 116 5.51 9.01 15.25
N ASP A 117 5.18 8.82 16.52
CA ASP A 117 5.70 9.61 17.63
C ASP A 117 7.22 9.49 17.77
N SER A 118 7.75 8.28 17.57
CA SER A 118 9.20 8.06 17.61
C SER A 118 9.92 8.71 16.43
N PHE A 119 9.31 8.72 15.26
CA PHE A 119 9.83 9.43 14.09
C PHE A 119 9.80 10.93 14.26
N GLN A 120 8.72 11.47 14.82
CA GLN A 120 8.63 12.89 15.12
C GLN A 120 9.64 13.31 16.18
N LYS A 121 9.79 12.54 17.25
CA LYS A 121 10.81 12.80 18.29
C LYS A 121 12.23 12.74 17.74
N LYS A 122 12.53 11.82 16.84
CA LYS A 122 13.84 11.76 16.15
C LYS A 122 14.05 12.95 15.23
N LYS A 123 13.00 13.45 14.59
CA LYS A 123 13.05 14.60 13.69
C LYS A 123 13.26 15.91 14.47
N THR A 124 12.66 16.04 15.64
CA THR A 124 12.80 17.21 16.53
C THR A 124 14.06 17.14 17.40
N ALA A 125 14.54 15.94 17.71
CA ALA A 125 15.74 15.74 18.52
C ALA A 125 17.06 15.83 17.75
N LYS A 126 17.01 15.91 16.42
CA LYS A 126 18.20 16.27 15.64
C LYS A 126 18.32 17.80 15.63
N PRO A 127 19.26 18.37 16.38
CA PRO A 127 19.62 19.72 16.11
C PRO A 127 20.09 19.82 14.67
N ALA A 128 19.80 20.93 14.04
CA ALA A 128 20.30 21.21 12.71
C ALA A 128 21.83 21.43 12.78
N SER A 129 22.55 20.42 13.25
CA SER A 129 23.99 20.41 13.30
C SER A 129 24.50 19.54 12.17
N SER A 130 24.99 20.28 11.28
CA SER A 130 26.24 19.98 10.65
C SER A 130 26.37 18.62 9.98
N GLY A 131 26.28 18.65 8.69
CA GLY A 131 27.25 17.99 7.84
C GLY A 131 27.59 16.54 8.11
N SER A 132 26.77 15.85 8.84
CA SER A 132 26.78 14.43 8.74
C SER A 132 25.98 14.06 7.49
N SER A 133 26.71 13.87 6.43
CA SER A 133 26.21 13.37 5.18
C SER A 133 25.47 12.06 5.39
N ASN A 134 24.22 12.17 5.78
CA ASN A 134 23.34 11.06 5.66
C ASN A 134 23.22 10.78 4.18
N ARG A 135 23.78 9.69 3.72
CA ARG A 135 23.70 9.25 2.31
C ARG A 135 22.27 9.33 1.77
N PHE A 136 21.31 9.26 2.66
CA PHE A 136 19.89 9.35 2.33
C PHE A 136 19.44 10.79 2.02
N THR A 137 19.96 11.77 2.73
CA THR A 137 19.71 13.18 2.46
C THR A 137 20.52 13.69 1.27
N GLN A 138 21.67 13.13 1.00
CA GLN A 138 22.43 13.44 -0.21
C GLN A 138 21.70 13.01 -1.47
N PHE A 139 20.95 11.92 -1.44
CA PHE A 139 20.19 11.45 -2.59
C PHE A 139 19.03 12.37 -2.93
N THR A 140 18.35 12.91 -1.95
CA THR A 140 17.30 13.91 -2.13
C THR A 140 17.86 15.30 -2.41
N GLN A 141 19.01 15.64 -1.88
CA GLN A 141 19.66 16.93 -2.13
C GLN A 141 20.29 17.04 -3.51
N ASN A 142 20.70 15.93 -4.12
CA ASN A 142 21.20 15.94 -5.48
C ASN A 142 20.19 16.45 -6.50
N SER A 143 18.90 16.29 -6.22
CA SER A 143 17.84 16.82 -7.08
C SER A 143 17.59 18.32 -6.87
N TYR A 144 18.07 18.89 -5.77
CA TYR A 144 17.85 20.30 -5.42
C TYR A 144 19.10 21.17 -5.49
N ASP A 145 20.23 20.58 -5.80
CA ASP A 145 21.51 21.28 -5.80
C ASP A 145 21.81 21.91 -7.18
N PHE A 146 20.80 22.53 -7.75
CA PHE A 146 20.93 23.31 -8.99
C PHE A 146 21.92 24.47 -8.81
N ALA A 147 22.01 25.06 -7.61
CA ALA A 147 22.94 26.16 -7.33
C ALA A 147 24.39 25.68 -7.33
N ALA A 148 24.68 24.49 -6.84
CA ALA A 148 26.03 23.92 -6.90
C ALA A 148 26.39 23.47 -8.32
N LEU A 149 25.43 22.92 -9.05
CA LEU A 149 25.58 22.57 -10.46
C LEU A 149 25.82 23.81 -11.34
N GLU A 150 25.06 24.89 -11.13
CA GLU A 150 25.29 26.17 -11.79
C GLU A 150 26.66 26.74 -11.49
N LYS A 151 27.09 26.66 -10.26
CA LYS A 151 28.42 27.13 -9.84
C LYS A 151 29.55 26.33 -10.48
N GLU A 152 29.36 25.03 -10.63
CA GLU A 152 30.33 24.15 -11.28
C GLU A 152 30.39 24.39 -12.79
N ILE A 153 29.26 24.64 -13.44
CA ILE A 153 29.17 24.98 -14.85
C ILE A 153 29.76 26.37 -15.12
N LEU A 154 29.53 27.34 -14.25
CA LEU A 154 30.02 28.70 -14.40
C LEU A 154 31.48 28.86 -14.01
N SER A 155 32.07 27.95 -13.27
CA SER A 155 33.48 27.97 -12.87
C SER A 155 34.39 27.26 -13.92
N ASN A 156 33.81 26.63 -14.88
CA ASN A 156 34.48 26.04 -16.01
C ASN A 156 34.27 26.94 -17.26
#